data_0b7d5cf9e25159f61653d57cc783d6e8
#
_entry.id   0b7d5cf9e25159f61653d57cc783d6e8
#
_cell.length_a   1.000
_cell.length_b   1.000
_cell.length_c   1.000
_cell.angle_alpha   90.00
_cell.angle_beta   90.00
_cell.angle_gamma   90.00
#
_symmetry.space_group_name_H-M   'P 1'
#
loop_
_entity.id
_entity.type
_entity.pdbx_description
1 polymer ?
#
loop_
_entity_poly.entity_id
_entity_poly.type
_entity_poly.pdbx_seq_one_letter_code
_entity_poly.pdbx_strand_id
1 'polypeptide(L)'
;FKEIKKEYPERACRFEGGNLSEWHEREGILLLNASLTVVRGKPGSHTAEWASFTDDAVRFIAEENERCVFLLLGNFAKTKGRALLPNRVASAAHPSPLSARLFFGSGVFRKAEELLGERINWSNMGATTTVP
;
A
#
# COMPACT_ATOMS: atom_id res chain seq x y z
N PHE A 1 -2.14 11.08 0.99
CA PHE A 1 -1.14 12.08 1.43
C PHE A 1 -1.51 12.78 2.75
N LYS A 2 -2.79 13.12 3.00
CA LYS A 2 -3.20 13.80 4.26
C LYS A 2 -2.81 13.01 5.51
N GLU A 3 -2.95 11.68 5.50
CA GLU A 3 -2.55 10.83 6.61
C GLU A 3 -1.03 10.84 6.81
N ILE A 4 -0.25 10.74 5.75
CA ILE A 4 1.22 10.80 5.84
C ILE A 4 1.68 12.12 6.47
N LYS A 5 1.13 13.26 6.03
CA LYS A 5 1.45 14.57 6.64
C LYS A 5 1.08 14.64 8.11
N LYS A 6 0.00 13.96 8.51
CA LYS A 6 -0.45 13.89 9.90
C LYS A 6 0.45 12.98 10.75
N GLU A 7 0.87 11.85 10.19
CA GLU A 7 1.78 10.92 10.87
C GLU A 7 3.19 11.47 11.04
N TYR A 8 3.64 12.32 10.09
CA TYR A 8 5.00 12.88 10.08
C TYR A 8 5.01 14.41 10.02
N PRO A 9 4.47 15.10 11.04
CA PRO A 9 4.46 16.57 11.07
C PRO A 9 5.88 17.14 11.11
N GLU A 10 6.85 16.36 11.60
CA GLU A 10 8.26 16.73 11.67
C GLU A 10 9.00 16.59 10.33
N ARG A 11 8.39 15.93 9.35
CA ARG A 11 8.98 15.74 8.02
C ARG A 11 8.35 16.70 7.00
N ALA A 12 9.18 17.35 6.22
CA ALA A 12 8.71 18.22 5.13
C ALA A 12 8.28 17.37 3.90
N CYS A 13 7.34 16.45 4.09
CA CYS A 13 6.83 15.62 2.99
C CYS A 13 6.12 16.48 1.94
N ARG A 14 6.58 16.40 0.70
CA ARG A 14 6.02 17.09 -0.46
C ARG A 14 5.26 16.13 -1.34
N PHE A 15 4.13 16.57 -1.90
CA PHE A 15 3.28 15.77 -2.77
C PHE A 15 2.84 16.61 -3.96
N GLU A 16 3.30 16.23 -5.15
CA GLU A 16 2.98 16.88 -6.41
C GLU A 16 2.23 15.88 -7.30
N GLY A 17 0.93 16.12 -7.48
CA GLY A 17 0.08 15.22 -8.26
C GLY A 17 -0.21 13.88 -7.59
N GLY A 18 -0.70 12.92 -8.38
CA GLY A 18 -1.12 11.60 -7.93
C GLY A 18 -0.26 10.44 -8.43
N ASN A 19 0.83 10.73 -9.17
CA ASN A 19 1.73 9.71 -9.68
C ASN A 19 2.62 9.18 -8.54
N LEU A 20 2.56 7.87 -8.27
CA LEU A 20 3.32 7.20 -7.21
C LEU A 20 4.51 6.40 -7.74
N SER A 21 4.94 6.60 -8.97
CA SER A 21 6.07 5.86 -9.57
C SER A 21 7.35 5.98 -8.75
N GLU A 22 7.60 7.14 -8.14
CA GLU A 22 8.77 7.36 -7.29
C GLU A 22 8.79 6.45 -6.05
N TRP A 23 7.64 6.07 -5.51
CA TRP A 23 7.56 5.13 -4.40
C TRP A 23 8.10 3.76 -4.81
N HIS A 24 7.79 3.33 -6.03
CA HIS A 24 8.32 2.08 -6.57
C HIS A 24 9.82 2.20 -6.90
N GLU A 25 10.20 3.22 -7.65
CA GLU A 25 11.55 3.38 -8.21
C GLU A 25 12.62 3.66 -7.15
N ARG A 26 12.27 4.43 -6.11
CA ARG A 26 13.22 4.90 -5.08
C ARG A 26 13.11 4.16 -3.77
N GLU A 27 11.91 3.77 -3.39
CA GLU A 27 11.64 3.18 -2.08
C GLU A 27 11.32 1.67 -2.16
N GLY A 28 11.28 1.11 -3.36
CA GLY A 28 10.98 -0.31 -3.55
C GLY A 28 9.55 -0.71 -3.14
N ILE A 29 8.60 0.22 -3.16
CA ILE A 29 7.22 -0.04 -2.78
C ILE A 29 6.46 -0.64 -3.96
N LEU A 30 5.97 -1.88 -3.82
CA LEU A 30 5.07 -2.49 -4.78
C LEU A 30 3.61 -2.13 -4.46
N LEU A 31 2.97 -1.41 -5.36
CA LEU A 31 1.54 -1.11 -5.28
C LEU A 31 0.76 -2.22 -5.98
N LEU A 32 0.20 -3.15 -5.20
CA LEU A 32 -0.52 -4.31 -5.70
C LEU A 32 -2.01 -4.23 -5.37
N ASN A 33 -2.85 -4.26 -6.40
CA ASN A 33 -4.29 -4.45 -6.22
C ASN A 33 -4.60 -5.94 -6.03
N ALA A 34 -5.49 -6.26 -5.09
CA ALA A 34 -5.91 -7.63 -4.84
C ALA A 34 -6.83 -8.20 -5.95
N SER A 35 -7.43 -7.34 -6.79
CA SER A 35 -8.13 -7.70 -8.03
C SER A 35 -7.64 -6.77 -9.14
N LEU A 36 -7.13 -7.33 -10.23
CA LEU A 36 -6.42 -6.58 -11.27
C LEU A 36 -7.34 -6.14 -12.42
N THR A 37 -8.53 -6.69 -12.51
CA THR A 37 -9.54 -6.31 -13.51
C THR A 37 -10.93 -6.19 -12.89
N VAL A 38 -11.81 -5.52 -13.61
CA VAL A 38 -13.20 -5.28 -13.17
C VAL A 38 -14.09 -5.11 -14.39
N VAL A 39 -15.31 -5.59 -14.33
CA VAL A 39 -16.33 -5.23 -15.33
C VAL A 39 -16.71 -3.76 -15.14
N ARG A 40 -16.79 -3.01 -16.22
CA ARG A 40 -17.15 -1.60 -16.19
C ARG A 40 -18.44 -1.38 -15.38
N GLY A 41 -18.35 -0.50 -14.38
CA GLY A 41 -19.48 -0.15 -13.50
C GLY A 41 -19.89 -1.23 -12.49
N LYS A 42 -19.14 -2.34 -12.35
CA LYS A 42 -19.44 -3.42 -11.39
C LYS A 42 -18.24 -3.67 -10.47
N PRO A 43 -18.01 -2.84 -9.45
CA PRO A 43 -16.88 -3.02 -8.51
C PRO A 43 -16.84 -4.43 -7.91
N GLY A 44 -15.67 -5.02 -7.86
CA GLY A 44 -15.46 -6.35 -7.27
C GLY A 44 -15.87 -7.53 -8.15
N SER A 45 -16.34 -7.30 -9.38
CA SER A 45 -16.85 -8.35 -10.28
C SER A 45 -15.86 -9.48 -10.59
N HIS A 46 -14.55 -9.22 -10.54
CA HIS A 46 -13.50 -10.21 -10.80
C HIS A 46 -12.67 -10.55 -9.55
N THR A 47 -13.21 -10.28 -8.38
CA THR A 47 -12.47 -10.51 -7.12
C THR A 47 -12.18 -11.99 -6.91
N ALA A 48 -13.12 -12.88 -7.23
CA ALA A 48 -12.96 -14.33 -7.07
C ALA A 48 -11.93 -14.88 -8.07
N GLU A 49 -11.95 -14.40 -9.30
CA GLU A 49 -11.04 -14.82 -10.38
C GLU A 49 -9.58 -14.49 -10.06
N TRP A 50 -9.33 -13.34 -9.45
CA TRP A 50 -7.99 -12.91 -9.08
C TRP A 50 -7.51 -13.42 -7.71
N ALA A 51 -8.41 -13.98 -6.89
CA ALA A 51 -8.09 -14.32 -5.51
C ALA A 51 -6.87 -15.24 -5.39
N SER A 52 -6.86 -16.36 -6.11
CA SER A 52 -5.77 -17.35 -6.06
C SER A 52 -4.44 -16.73 -6.54
N PHE A 53 -4.45 -16.05 -7.67
CA PHE A 53 -3.24 -15.43 -8.21
C PHE A 53 -2.63 -14.41 -7.24
N THR A 54 -3.45 -13.54 -6.67
CA THR A 54 -2.94 -12.51 -5.75
C THR A 54 -2.53 -13.08 -4.40
N ASP A 55 -3.15 -14.18 -3.93
CA ASP A 55 -2.70 -14.92 -2.76
C ASP A 55 -1.32 -15.56 -2.99
N ASP A 56 -1.13 -16.18 -4.17
CA ASP A 56 0.15 -16.78 -4.54
C ASP A 56 1.25 -15.72 -4.69
N ALA A 57 0.92 -14.56 -5.29
CA ALA A 57 1.86 -13.45 -5.41
C ALA A 57 2.32 -12.92 -4.06
N VAL A 58 1.39 -12.71 -3.12
CA VAL A 58 1.70 -12.25 -1.75
C VAL A 58 2.57 -13.27 -1.02
N ARG A 59 2.24 -14.56 -1.14
CA ARG A 59 3.01 -15.66 -0.53
C ARG A 59 4.42 -15.71 -1.10
N PHE A 60 4.56 -15.70 -2.43
CA PHE A 60 5.86 -15.69 -3.10
C PHE A 60 6.74 -14.54 -2.64
N ILE A 61 6.19 -13.30 -2.61
CA ILE A 61 6.93 -12.13 -2.10
C ILE A 61 7.37 -12.33 -0.65
N ALA A 62 6.51 -12.92 0.18
CA ALA A 62 6.81 -13.15 1.58
C ALA A 62 7.93 -14.18 1.80
N GLU A 63 7.99 -15.20 0.93
CA GLU A 63 9.01 -16.25 0.96
C GLU A 63 10.36 -15.76 0.42
N GLU A 64 10.33 -15.04 -0.71
CA GLU A 64 11.55 -14.55 -1.37
C GLU A 64 12.18 -13.34 -0.69
N ASN A 65 11.43 -12.60 0.14
CA ASN A 65 11.94 -11.41 0.81
C ASN A 65 11.50 -11.36 2.28
N GLU A 66 12.34 -11.89 3.16
CA GLU A 66 12.08 -11.93 4.60
C GLU A 66 11.95 -10.55 5.26
N ARG A 67 12.51 -9.50 4.66
CA ARG A 67 12.44 -8.12 5.16
C ARG A 67 11.22 -7.35 4.65
N CYS A 68 10.48 -7.89 3.70
CA CYS A 68 9.31 -7.21 3.14
C CYS A 68 8.22 -7.00 4.21
N VAL A 69 7.73 -5.78 4.35
CA VAL A 69 6.59 -5.42 5.18
C VAL A 69 5.36 -5.19 4.30
N PHE A 70 4.24 -5.73 4.71
CA PHE A 70 2.97 -5.66 3.98
C PHE A 70 2.06 -4.61 4.58
N LEU A 71 1.72 -3.60 3.78
CA LEU A 71 0.78 -2.55 4.13
C LEU A 71 -0.61 -2.90 3.56
N LEU A 72 -1.51 -3.39 4.41
CA LEU A 72 -2.82 -3.90 3.99
C LEU A 72 -3.90 -2.85 4.20
N LEU A 73 -4.41 -2.29 3.11
CA LEU A 73 -5.41 -1.22 3.14
C LEU A 73 -6.80 -1.75 2.75
N GLY A 74 -7.69 -1.79 3.73
CA GLY A 74 -9.06 -2.27 3.58
C GLY A 74 -9.26 -3.74 3.93
N ASN A 75 -10.51 -4.12 4.14
CA ASN A 75 -10.85 -5.46 4.62
C ASN A 75 -10.45 -6.56 3.63
N PHE A 76 -10.57 -6.30 2.34
CA PHE A 76 -10.18 -7.28 1.33
C PHE A 76 -8.67 -7.53 1.33
N ALA A 77 -7.85 -6.46 1.40
CA ALA A 77 -6.40 -6.60 1.53
C ALA A 77 -6.01 -7.35 2.82
N LYS A 78 -6.72 -7.11 3.92
CA LYS A 78 -6.48 -7.82 5.19
C LYS A 78 -6.68 -9.33 5.08
N THR A 79 -7.57 -9.81 4.21
CA THR A 79 -7.74 -11.25 3.99
C THR A 79 -6.50 -11.89 3.37
N LYS A 80 -5.77 -11.14 2.52
CA LYS A 80 -4.51 -11.58 1.90
C LYS A 80 -3.39 -11.75 2.92
N GLY A 81 -3.43 -10.99 4.01
CA GLY A 81 -2.44 -11.05 5.10
C GLY A 81 -2.58 -12.20 6.07
N ARG A 82 -3.61 -13.05 5.94
CA ARG A 82 -3.88 -14.15 6.92
C ARG A 82 -2.74 -15.17 7.02
N ALA A 83 -2.00 -15.39 5.95
CA ALA A 83 -0.86 -16.29 5.90
C ALA A 83 0.47 -15.61 6.25
N LEU A 84 0.46 -14.30 6.50
CA LEU A 84 1.66 -13.52 6.79
C LEU A 84 1.94 -13.47 8.29
N LEU A 85 3.21 -13.36 8.65
CA LEU A 85 3.62 -13.16 10.04
C LEU A 85 3.16 -11.80 10.55
N PRO A 86 2.57 -11.71 11.75
CA PRO A 86 2.03 -10.46 12.30
C PRO A 86 3.07 -9.33 12.41
N ASN A 87 4.34 -9.66 12.65
CA ASN A 87 5.44 -8.71 12.72
C ASN A 87 5.89 -8.17 11.35
N ARG A 88 5.23 -8.57 10.28
CA ARG A 88 5.46 -8.09 8.92
C ARG A 88 4.25 -7.37 8.33
N VAL A 89 3.21 -7.13 9.13
CA VAL A 89 1.95 -6.58 8.64
C VAL A 89 1.57 -5.30 9.38
N ALA A 90 1.42 -4.21 8.62
CA ALA A 90 0.72 -3.01 9.05
C ALA A 90 -0.63 -2.94 8.31
N SER A 91 -1.72 -2.63 9.00
CA SER A 91 -3.04 -2.62 8.36
C SER A 91 -3.92 -1.47 8.82
N ALA A 92 -4.71 -0.94 7.90
CA ALA A 92 -5.69 0.11 8.16
C ALA A 92 -6.96 -0.10 7.33
N ALA A 93 -7.96 0.76 7.53
CA ALA A 93 -9.08 0.88 6.61
C ALA A 93 -8.60 1.37 5.23
N HIS A 94 -9.42 1.19 4.20
CA HIS A 94 -9.08 1.67 2.86
C HIS A 94 -9.18 3.21 2.79
N PRO A 95 -8.26 3.90 2.10
CA PRO A 95 -8.26 5.37 1.99
C PRO A 95 -9.35 5.95 1.07
N SER A 96 -10.25 5.11 0.53
CA SER A 96 -11.37 5.57 -0.29
C SER A 96 -12.34 6.46 0.50
N PRO A 97 -13.12 7.33 -0.15
CA PRO A 97 -14.10 8.19 0.52
C PRO A 97 -15.06 7.45 1.45
N LEU A 98 -15.42 6.20 1.11
CA LEU A 98 -16.37 5.38 1.90
C LEU A 98 -15.82 4.98 3.28
N SER A 99 -14.50 4.86 3.43
CA SER A 99 -13.83 4.41 4.66
C SER A 99 -12.76 5.37 5.17
N ALA A 100 -12.62 6.53 4.56
CA ALA A 100 -11.60 7.52 4.91
C ALA A 100 -11.60 7.91 6.38
N ARG A 101 -12.77 7.99 7.03
CA ARG A 101 -12.88 8.30 8.47
C ARG A 101 -12.15 7.28 9.35
N LEU A 102 -12.14 6.02 8.95
CA LEU A 102 -11.47 4.93 9.66
C LEU A 102 -9.98 4.81 9.29
N PHE A 103 -9.61 5.39 8.15
CA PHE A 103 -8.23 5.42 7.68
C PHE A 103 -7.42 6.55 8.34
N PHE A 104 -8.02 7.75 8.47
CA PHE A 104 -7.36 8.89 9.09
C PHE A 104 -7.08 8.67 10.57
N GLY A 105 -5.83 8.86 10.97
CA GLY A 105 -5.35 8.63 12.32
C GLY A 105 -4.97 7.18 12.61
N SER A 106 -4.84 6.35 11.56
CA SER A 106 -4.45 4.94 11.71
C SER A 106 -2.99 4.74 12.11
N GLY A 107 -2.10 5.68 11.79
CA GLY A 107 -0.66 5.56 12.04
C GLY A 107 0.01 4.48 11.18
N VAL A 108 -0.63 4.04 10.10
CA VAL A 108 -0.25 2.85 9.36
C VAL A 108 1.08 2.99 8.63
N PHE A 109 1.43 4.19 8.16
CA PHE A 109 2.70 4.44 7.48
C PHE A 109 3.86 4.41 8.47
N ARG A 110 3.70 5.02 9.64
CA ARG A 110 4.68 4.96 10.73
C ARG A 110 4.85 3.53 11.22
N LYS A 111 3.76 2.79 11.36
CA LYS A 111 3.81 1.37 11.73
C LYS A 111 4.58 0.52 10.71
N ALA A 112 4.42 0.79 9.42
CA ALA A 112 5.17 0.10 8.37
C ALA A 112 6.68 0.37 8.48
N GLU A 113 7.10 1.61 8.72
CA GLU A 113 8.52 1.94 8.96
C GLU A 113 9.07 1.29 10.23
N GLU A 114 8.30 1.27 11.32
CA GLU A 114 8.71 0.59 12.56
C GLU A 114 8.98 -0.90 12.32
N LEU A 115 8.10 -1.58 11.58
CA LEU A 115 8.26 -2.99 11.26
C LEU A 115 9.41 -3.25 10.29
N LEU A 116 9.63 -2.34 9.34
CA LEU A 116 10.72 -2.42 8.38
C LEU A 116 12.08 -2.12 9.05
N GLY A 117 12.09 -1.31 10.10
CA GLY A 117 13.31 -0.82 10.76
C GLY A 117 14.04 0.25 9.96
N GLU A 118 13.41 0.80 8.93
CA GLU A 118 13.99 1.79 8.02
C GLU A 118 13.00 2.93 7.75
N ARG A 119 13.55 4.11 7.45
CA ARG A 119 12.74 5.24 7.00
C ARG A 119 12.40 5.13 5.53
N ILE A 120 11.17 5.47 5.18
CA ILE A 120 10.68 5.57 3.81
C ILE A 120 10.48 7.05 3.47
N ASN A 121 10.93 7.47 2.31
CA ASN A 121 10.62 8.79 1.79
C ASN A 121 9.24 8.77 1.12
N TRP A 122 8.23 9.08 1.90
CA TRP A 122 6.84 9.13 1.42
C TRP A 122 6.53 10.33 0.50
N SER A 123 7.48 11.24 0.28
CA SER A 123 7.29 12.34 -0.66
C SER A 123 7.08 11.83 -2.08
N ASN A 124 6.32 12.60 -2.85
CA ASN A 124 6.10 12.38 -4.27
C ASN A 124 6.23 13.73 -4.97
N MET A 125 7.30 13.92 -5.72
CA MET A 125 7.63 15.18 -6.40
C MET A 125 7.05 15.24 -7.82
N GLY A 126 6.26 14.25 -8.21
CA GLY A 126 5.73 14.17 -9.56
C GLY A 126 6.84 13.91 -10.57
N ALA A 127 7.15 12.64 -10.85
CA ALA A 127 8.11 12.32 -11.90
C ALA A 127 7.72 13.05 -13.18
N THR A 128 8.59 13.94 -13.65
CA THR A 128 8.49 14.50 -14.99
C THR A 128 8.80 13.33 -15.92
N THR A 129 7.75 12.64 -16.38
CA THR A 129 7.92 11.59 -17.38
C THR A 129 8.34 12.27 -18.66
N THR A 130 9.64 12.44 -18.83
CA THR A 130 10.20 12.59 -20.17
C THR A 130 10.07 11.23 -20.83
N VAL A 131 8.92 11.00 -21.46
CA VAL A 131 8.79 9.92 -22.43
C VAL A 131 9.72 10.25 -23.60
N PRO A 132 10.67 9.36 -23.98
CA PRO A 132 11.51 9.58 -25.15
C PRO A 132 10.70 9.56 -26.43
#